data_d3e686a369f2e30f6ecc54270f03eb6f
#
_entry.id   d3e686a369f2e30f6ecc54270f03eb6f
#
_cell.length_a   1.000
_cell.length_b   1.000
_cell.length_c   1.000
_cell.angle_alpha   90.00
_cell.angle_beta   90.00
_cell.angle_gamma   90.00
#
_symmetry.space_group_name_H-M   'P 1'
#
loop_
_entity.id
_entity.type
_entity.pdbx_description
1 polymer ?
#
loop_
_entity_poly.entity_id
_entity_poly.type
_entity_poly.pdbx_seq_one_letter_code
_entity_poly.pdbx_strand_id
1 'polypeptide(L)'
;MYQLAPNIDLLFSEAGDSAADRVRAAAAAGFDAVEMWGPTGKDIPALKDALEETGIQLTAQLAEPRMQFMIPPRNHEPFYEGLDAGVAVARQLGCPRIVVGSGTGFGGRKRQDQLDELIEIFTRGVAHIEGSGITLVLEPVNIRVDHPGALLDRTSEAVYIAKGVNSPTFGVLYDLYHSTVEGEDVAAELGNAGNLIKYVQIADAPGRGEPGSGSIDWHARLADLQASGYAGPIGLEYYPTIDSAKSVQWIQELVAR
;
A
#
# COMPACT_ATOMS: atom_id res chain seq x y z
N MET A 1 -7.12 -13.97 12.53
CA MET A 1 -7.89 -13.71 11.30
C MET A 1 -7.49 -12.30 10.83
N TYR A 2 -7.08 -12.13 9.57
CA TYR A 2 -6.72 -10.81 9.01
C TYR A 2 -7.97 -10.12 8.46
N GLN A 3 -8.02 -8.78 8.62
CA GLN A 3 -8.99 -7.94 7.93
C GLN A 3 -8.52 -7.75 6.47
N LEU A 4 -9.35 -8.14 5.50
CA LEU A 4 -9.04 -7.96 4.09
C LEU A 4 -9.64 -6.65 3.58
N ALA A 5 -8.86 -5.88 2.83
CA ALA A 5 -9.25 -4.57 2.30
C ALA A 5 -9.06 -4.54 0.76
N PRO A 6 -10.10 -4.87 -0.03
CA PRO A 6 -10.00 -4.76 -1.48
C PRO A 6 -9.71 -3.32 -1.94
N ASN A 7 -8.81 -3.21 -2.93
CA ASN A 7 -8.50 -1.93 -3.57
C ASN A 7 -9.62 -1.56 -4.53
N ILE A 8 -10.40 -0.52 -4.18
CA ILE A 8 -11.57 -0.10 -4.96
C ILE A 8 -11.24 0.60 -6.29
N ASP A 9 -9.97 0.88 -6.58
CA ASP A 9 -9.55 1.32 -7.91
C ASP A 9 -9.42 0.15 -8.89
N LEU A 10 -9.26 -1.07 -8.38
CA LEU A 10 -9.07 -2.29 -9.15
C LEU A 10 -10.26 -3.23 -9.07
N LEU A 11 -10.74 -3.52 -7.86
CA LEU A 11 -11.83 -4.44 -7.60
C LEU A 11 -13.19 -3.73 -7.58
N PHE A 12 -14.24 -4.51 -7.84
CA PHE A 12 -15.63 -4.04 -7.90
C PHE A 12 -15.88 -2.99 -8.97
N SER A 13 -15.05 -2.97 -10.03
CA SER A 13 -15.25 -2.09 -11.19
C SER A 13 -16.56 -2.38 -11.93
N GLU A 14 -17.12 -3.56 -11.76
CA GLU A 14 -18.42 -3.97 -12.30
C GLU A 14 -19.58 -3.13 -11.72
N ALA A 15 -19.42 -2.53 -10.54
CA ALA A 15 -20.39 -1.62 -9.94
C ALA A 15 -20.38 -0.21 -10.57
N GLY A 16 -19.44 0.08 -11.48
CA GLY A 16 -19.31 1.35 -12.17
C GLY A 16 -18.04 2.14 -11.84
N ASP A 17 -18.01 3.38 -12.31
CA ASP A 17 -16.83 4.25 -12.16
C ASP A 17 -16.77 4.96 -10.80
N SER A 18 -17.86 5.02 -10.07
CA SER A 18 -17.94 5.68 -8.77
C SER A 18 -17.24 4.86 -7.68
N ALA A 19 -16.25 5.46 -7.01
CA ALA A 19 -15.62 4.85 -5.82
C ALA A 19 -16.66 4.52 -4.72
N ALA A 20 -17.68 5.35 -4.55
CA ALA A 20 -18.76 5.14 -3.60
C ALA A 20 -19.57 3.86 -3.91
N ASP A 21 -19.87 3.61 -5.20
CA ASP A 21 -20.60 2.40 -5.59
C ASP A 21 -19.75 1.15 -5.43
N ARG A 22 -18.44 1.24 -5.67
CA ARG A 22 -17.50 0.14 -5.41
C ARG A 22 -17.37 -0.18 -3.92
N VAL A 23 -17.42 0.81 -3.04
CA VAL A 23 -17.49 0.61 -1.58
C VAL A 23 -18.77 -0.15 -1.22
N ARG A 24 -19.94 0.24 -1.76
CA ARG A 24 -21.19 -0.47 -1.51
C ARG A 24 -21.15 -1.90 -2.02
N ALA A 25 -20.53 -2.12 -3.18
CA ALA A 25 -20.35 -3.48 -3.73
C ALA A 25 -19.42 -4.34 -2.86
N ALA A 26 -18.33 -3.77 -2.34
CA ALA A 26 -17.45 -4.45 -1.40
C ALA A 26 -18.19 -4.81 -0.10
N ALA A 27 -19.02 -3.90 0.43
CA ALA A 27 -19.88 -4.19 1.58
C ALA A 27 -20.84 -5.34 1.33
N ALA A 28 -21.49 -5.35 0.16
CA ALA A 28 -22.41 -6.42 -0.25
C ALA A 28 -21.69 -7.77 -0.41
N ALA A 29 -20.38 -7.76 -0.72
CA ALA A 29 -19.52 -8.95 -0.77
C ALA A 29 -18.96 -9.37 0.62
N GLY A 30 -19.39 -8.68 1.71
CA GLY A 30 -19.05 -9.05 3.08
C GLY A 30 -17.74 -8.47 3.62
N PHE A 31 -17.20 -7.44 2.97
CA PHE A 31 -16.03 -6.72 3.49
C PHE A 31 -16.43 -5.65 4.52
N ASP A 32 -15.57 -5.46 5.51
CA ASP A 32 -15.64 -4.40 6.52
C ASP A 32 -14.53 -3.35 6.35
N ALA A 33 -13.67 -3.54 5.36
CA ALA A 33 -12.58 -2.63 5.01
C ALA A 33 -12.35 -2.58 3.50
N VAL A 34 -11.81 -1.45 3.05
CA VAL A 34 -11.31 -1.23 1.68
C VAL A 34 -10.02 -0.42 1.73
N GLU A 35 -9.28 -0.42 0.64
CA GLU A 35 -8.22 0.55 0.38
C GLU A 35 -8.45 1.24 -0.97
N MET A 36 -7.73 2.31 -1.23
CA MET A 36 -7.78 2.99 -2.53
C MET A 36 -6.41 3.56 -2.92
N TRP A 37 -6.27 3.84 -4.21
CA TRP A 37 -5.24 4.74 -4.68
C TRP A 37 -5.55 6.18 -4.26
N GLY A 38 -4.90 7.17 -4.86
CA GLY A 38 -5.07 8.56 -4.44
C GLY A 38 -6.48 9.11 -4.61
N PRO A 39 -6.77 10.25 -3.97
CA PRO A 39 -8.08 10.89 -4.00
C PRO A 39 -8.43 11.57 -5.32
N THR A 40 -7.44 11.83 -6.19
CA THR A 40 -7.65 12.55 -7.45
C THR A 40 -8.70 11.87 -8.31
N GLY A 41 -9.67 12.65 -8.78
CA GLY A 41 -10.77 12.17 -9.63
C GLY A 41 -11.90 11.48 -8.88
N LYS A 42 -11.85 11.37 -7.55
CA LYS A 42 -12.91 10.78 -6.74
C LYS A 42 -13.83 11.85 -6.13
N ASP A 43 -15.13 11.58 -6.08
CA ASP A 43 -16.10 12.37 -5.32
C ASP A 43 -15.96 12.03 -3.83
N ILE A 44 -15.14 12.81 -3.11
CA ILE A 44 -14.83 12.56 -1.70
C ILE A 44 -16.07 12.64 -0.79
N PRO A 45 -16.98 13.62 -0.95
CA PRO A 45 -18.27 13.60 -0.24
C PRO A 45 -19.08 12.32 -0.45
N ALA A 46 -19.29 11.89 -1.70
CA ALA A 46 -20.03 10.66 -1.99
C ALA A 46 -19.32 9.40 -1.45
N LEU A 47 -17.99 9.35 -1.50
CA LEU A 47 -17.22 8.28 -0.93
C LEU A 47 -17.36 8.23 0.60
N LYS A 48 -17.30 9.40 1.27
CA LYS A 48 -17.53 9.50 2.71
C LYS A 48 -18.92 8.98 3.10
N ASP A 49 -19.95 9.41 2.38
CA ASP A 49 -21.32 8.96 2.63
C ASP A 49 -21.45 7.43 2.47
N ALA A 50 -20.80 6.84 1.46
CA ALA A 50 -20.81 5.40 1.26
C ALA A 50 -20.07 4.63 2.38
N LEU A 51 -18.93 5.13 2.87
CA LEU A 51 -18.21 4.54 4.01
C LEU A 51 -19.07 4.61 5.30
N GLU A 52 -19.73 5.75 5.55
CA GLU A 52 -20.61 5.91 6.71
C GLU A 52 -21.88 5.03 6.61
N GLU A 53 -22.49 4.96 5.43
CA GLU A 53 -23.67 4.11 5.16
C GLU A 53 -23.40 2.64 5.38
N THR A 54 -22.26 2.16 4.90
CA THR A 54 -21.89 0.74 4.95
C THR A 54 -21.16 0.33 6.21
N GLY A 55 -20.59 1.27 6.94
CA GLY A 55 -19.70 1.02 8.08
C GLY A 55 -18.32 0.49 7.69
N ILE A 56 -17.98 0.46 6.40
CA ILE A 56 -16.68 0.02 5.89
C ILE A 56 -15.59 1.03 6.28
N GLN A 57 -14.43 0.52 6.66
CA GLN A 57 -13.24 1.31 6.99
C GLN A 57 -12.34 1.49 5.77
N LEU A 58 -11.86 2.70 5.51
CA LEU A 58 -10.77 2.93 4.57
C LEU A 58 -9.44 2.72 5.29
N THR A 59 -8.65 1.73 4.88
CA THR A 59 -7.43 1.30 5.60
C THR A 59 -6.16 2.01 5.13
N ALA A 60 -6.08 2.37 3.86
CA ALA A 60 -4.95 3.08 3.26
C ALA A 60 -5.37 3.84 2.01
N GLN A 61 -4.65 4.92 1.72
CA GLN A 61 -4.69 5.64 0.44
C GLN A 61 -3.29 6.04 0.00
N LEU A 62 -3.07 6.25 -1.32
CA LEU A 62 -1.79 6.74 -1.84
C LEU A 62 -1.63 8.24 -1.63
N ALA A 63 -0.38 8.67 -1.42
CA ALA A 63 0.01 10.07 -1.52
C ALA A 63 0.00 10.54 -2.99
N GLU A 64 -0.48 11.75 -3.22
CA GLU A 64 -0.45 12.42 -4.51
C GLU A 64 0.08 13.86 -4.35
N PRO A 65 0.81 14.36 -5.34
CA PRO A 65 1.26 13.68 -6.55
C PRO A 65 2.35 12.64 -6.29
N ARG A 66 2.49 11.65 -7.18
CA ARG A 66 3.64 10.72 -7.15
C ARG A 66 4.91 11.50 -7.48
N MET A 67 5.87 11.48 -6.57
CA MET A 67 7.07 12.31 -6.66
C MET A 67 8.23 11.63 -7.35
N GLN A 68 9.04 12.46 -8.02
CA GLN A 68 10.33 12.09 -8.63
C GLN A 68 11.46 12.74 -7.83
N PHE A 69 11.69 12.27 -6.61
CA PHE A 69 12.59 12.91 -5.65
C PHE A 69 14.03 13.09 -6.16
N MET A 70 14.54 12.11 -6.92
CA MET A 70 15.94 12.06 -7.33
C MET A 70 16.25 12.76 -8.63
N ILE A 71 15.23 13.07 -9.46
CA ILE A 71 15.41 13.70 -10.77
C ILE A 71 15.51 15.21 -10.62
N PRO A 72 16.58 15.86 -11.14
CA PRO A 72 16.69 17.32 -11.11
C PRO A 72 15.47 18.01 -11.73
N PRO A 73 15.03 19.16 -11.18
CA PRO A 73 15.70 20.01 -10.17
C PRO A 73 15.53 19.59 -8.71
N ARG A 74 15.00 18.42 -8.38
CA ARG A 74 14.83 17.87 -7.03
C ARG A 74 14.12 18.83 -6.07
N ASN A 75 12.97 19.36 -6.50
CA ASN A 75 12.08 20.15 -5.66
C ASN A 75 11.16 19.22 -4.88
N HIS A 76 11.27 19.14 -3.58
CA HIS A 76 10.47 18.27 -2.72
C HIS A 76 9.24 18.98 -2.11
N GLU A 77 9.08 20.30 -2.27
CA GLU A 77 7.94 21.04 -1.70
C GLU A 77 6.57 20.50 -2.17
N PRO A 78 6.36 20.12 -3.46
CA PRO A 78 5.10 19.56 -3.90
C PRO A 78 4.72 18.27 -3.17
N PHE A 79 5.70 17.50 -2.66
CA PHE A 79 5.41 16.33 -1.83
C PHE A 79 4.79 16.72 -0.49
N TYR A 80 5.32 17.75 0.18
CA TYR A 80 4.78 18.19 1.47
C TYR A 80 3.41 18.86 1.32
N GLU A 81 3.21 19.65 0.26
CA GLU A 81 1.89 20.18 -0.11
C GLU A 81 0.89 19.06 -0.41
N GLY A 82 1.34 18.00 -1.11
CA GLY A 82 0.56 16.80 -1.36
C GLY A 82 0.21 16.03 -0.09
N LEU A 83 1.14 15.96 0.87
CA LEU A 83 0.84 15.37 2.19
C LEU A 83 -0.24 16.16 2.94
N ASP A 84 -0.22 17.50 2.92
CA ASP A 84 -1.28 18.32 3.53
C ASP A 84 -2.65 18.00 2.93
N ALA A 85 -2.74 17.96 1.60
CA ALA A 85 -3.97 17.61 0.89
C ALA A 85 -4.42 16.16 1.21
N GLY A 86 -3.46 15.23 1.19
CA GLY A 86 -3.71 13.81 1.51
C GLY A 86 -4.20 13.59 2.94
N VAL A 87 -3.60 14.29 3.91
CA VAL A 87 -4.02 14.26 5.31
C VAL A 87 -5.42 14.84 5.49
N ALA A 88 -5.75 15.94 4.80
CA ALA A 88 -7.07 16.52 4.86
C ALA A 88 -8.14 15.54 4.38
N VAL A 89 -7.91 14.83 3.27
CA VAL A 89 -8.81 13.79 2.76
C VAL A 89 -8.83 12.58 3.68
N ALA A 90 -7.67 12.08 4.11
CA ALA A 90 -7.57 10.93 5.01
C ALA A 90 -8.39 11.13 6.30
N ARG A 91 -8.33 12.35 6.88
CA ARG A 91 -9.14 12.71 8.05
C ARG A 91 -10.65 12.73 7.77
N GLN A 92 -11.06 13.22 6.59
CA GLN A 92 -12.49 13.23 6.19
C GLN A 92 -13.03 11.80 6.04
N LEU A 93 -12.20 10.88 5.54
CA LEU A 93 -12.57 9.49 5.26
C LEU A 93 -12.23 8.51 6.41
N GLY A 94 -11.62 8.99 7.50
CA GLY A 94 -11.18 8.13 8.59
C GLY A 94 -10.02 7.19 8.23
N CYS A 95 -9.23 7.52 7.20
CA CYS A 95 -8.12 6.71 6.70
C CYS A 95 -6.87 6.89 7.58
N PRO A 96 -6.32 5.83 8.19
CA PRO A 96 -5.18 5.96 9.11
C PRO A 96 -3.81 5.93 8.44
N ARG A 97 -3.74 5.60 7.13
CA ARG A 97 -2.45 5.39 6.45
C ARG A 97 -2.39 6.09 5.10
N ILE A 98 -1.22 6.67 4.82
CA ILE A 98 -0.89 7.19 3.49
C ILE A 98 0.32 6.43 2.96
N VAL A 99 0.14 5.79 1.81
CA VAL A 99 1.20 5.08 1.10
C VAL A 99 2.07 6.08 0.35
N VAL A 100 3.38 5.97 0.51
CA VAL A 100 4.39 6.79 -0.18
C VAL A 100 5.34 5.89 -0.96
N GLY A 101 5.72 6.31 -2.15
CA GLY A 101 6.71 5.63 -2.98
C GLY A 101 8.06 6.34 -2.96
N SER A 102 9.08 5.69 -3.49
CA SER A 102 10.44 6.26 -3.62
C SER A 102 10.65 7.12 -4.87
N GLY A 103 9.72 7.08 -5.81
CA GLY A 103 9.92 7.65 -7.14
C GLY A 103 10.98 6.91 -7.97
N THR A 104 11.42 7.53 -9.05
CA THR A 104 12.42 6.97 -9.98
C THR A 104 13.84 7.25 -9.49
N GLY A 105 14.72 6.25 -9.58
CA GLY A 105 16.14 6.40 -9.30
C GLY A 105 16.85 7.25 -10.38
N PHE A 106 17.95 7.87 -10.00
CA PHE A 106 18.77 8.67 -10.89
C PHE A 106 20.17 8.09 -11.03
N GLY A 107 20.51 7.57 -12.22
CA GLY A 107 21.77 6.88 -12.50
C GLY A 107 23.04 7.74 -12.36
N GLY A 108 22.89 9.08 -12.27
CA GLY A 108 24.00 10.01 -12.03
C GLY A 108 24.44 10.11 -10.57
N ARG A 109 23.84 9.33 -9.66
CA ARG A 109 24.16 9.35 -8.22
C ARG A 109 24.33 7.93 -7.68
N LYS A 110 25.14 7.78 -6.63
CA LYS A 110 25.24 6.51 -5.92
C LYS A 110 23.89 6.14 -5.29
N ARG A 111 23.55 4.85 -5.32
CA ARG A 111 22.29 4.36 -4.73
C ARG A 111 22.18 4.73 -3.25
N GLN A 112 23.23 4.52 -2.48
CA GLN A 112 23.24 4.84 -1.05
C GLN A 112 22.91 6.30 -0.77
N ASP A 113 23.50 7.24 -1.52
CA ASP A 113 23.23 8.68 -1.35
C ASP A 113 21.76 9.03 -1.62
N GLN A 114 21.09 8.27 -2.50
CA GLN A 114 19.67 8.45 -2.80
C GLN A 114 18.78 7.87 -1.68
N LEU A 115 19.17 6.72 -1.10
CA LEU A 115 18.46 6.14 0.05
C LEU A 115 18.59 7.05 1.28
N ASP A 116 19.77 7.61 1.51
CA ASP A 116 20.02 8.54 2.63
C ASP A 116 19.18 9.83 2.46
N GLU A 117 19.05 10.34 1.22
CA GLU A 117 18.18 11.49 0.94
C GLU A 117 16.70 11.15 1.18
N LEU A 118 16.23 9.92 0.87
CA LEU A 118 14.88 9.51 1.23
C LEU A 118 14.64 9.51 2.74
N ILE A 119 15.65 9.16 3.56
CA ILE A 119 15.53 9.26 5.01
C ILE A 119 15.27 10.72 5.43
N GLU A 120 16.00 11.67 4.85
CA GLU A 120 15.83 13.10 5.14
C GLU A 120 14.43 13.60 4.72
N ILE A 121 14.01 13.24 3.50
CA ILE A 121 12.70 13.61 2.94
C ILE A 121 11.56 13.07 3.81
N PHE A 122 11.59 11.79 4.17
CA PHE A 122 10.53 11.19 4.97
C PHE A 122 10.58 11.58 6.44
N THR A 123 11.75 11.85 7.00
CA THR A 123 11.87 12.44 8.34
C THR A 123 11.17 13.80 8.39
N ARG A 124 11.43 14.66 7.40
CA ARG A 124 10.70 15.92 7.25
C ARG A 124 9.21 15.71 7.00
N GLY A 125 8.83 14.72 6.17
CA GLY A 125 7.43 14.37 5.90
C GLY A 125 6.66 13.97 7.15
N VAL A 126 7.25 13.15 8.01
CA VAL A 126 6.67 12.76 9.30
C VAL A 126 6.48 13.96 10.22
N ALA A 127 7.49 14.83 10.33
CA ALA A 127 7.40 16.04 11.12
C ALA A 127 6.32 17.00 10.57
N HIS A 128 6.19 17.07 9.24
CA HIS A 128 5.21 17.90 8.56
C HIS A 128 3.76 17.53 8.89
N ILE A 129 3.47 16.23 9.03
CA ILE A 129 2.13 15.71 9.36
C ILE A 129 1.96 15.39 10.85
N GLU A 130 2.84 15.85 11.72
CA GLU A 130 2.77 15.59 13.17
C GLU A 130 1.40 15.97 13.74
N GLY A 131 0.86 15.15 14.64
CA GLY A 131 -0.47 15.35 15.23
C GLY A 131 -1.64 15.05 14.29
N SER A 132 -1.40 14.60 13.05
CA SER A 132 -2.47 14.18 12.12
C SER A 132 -3.16 12.89 12.53
N GLY A 133 -2.47 12.00 13.24
CA GLY A 133 -2.89 10.62 13.51
C GLY A 133 -2.62 9.67 12.33
N ILE A 134 -2.00 10.15 11.25
CA ILE A 134 -1.72 9.38 10.04
C ILE A 134 -0.33 8.72 10.13
N THR A 135 -0.24 7.49 9.65
CA THR A 135 1.03 6.78 9.47
C THR A 135 1.41 6.76 7.99
N LEU A 136 2.64 7.19 7.67
CA LEU A 136 3.21 7.01 6.33
C LEU A 136 3.76 5.60 6.19
N VAL A 137 3.45 4.93 5.09
CA VAL A 137 3.94 3.60 4.78
C VAL A 137 4.67 3.61 3.44
N LEU A 138 5.97 3.29 3.46
CA LEU A 138 6.84 3.29 2.30
C LEU A 138 6.78 1.94 1.58
N GLU A 139 6.45 1.98 0.31
CA GLU A 139 6.32 0.79 -0.53
C GLU A 139 7.55 0.59 -1.44
N PRO A 140 8.31 -0.50 -1.28
CA PRO A 140 9.20 -1.02 -2.31
C PRO A 140 8.37 -1.73 -3.40
N VAL A 141 8.70 -1.46 -4.66
CA VAL A 141 7.96 -2.00 -5.81
C VAL A 141 8.87 -2.76 -6.76
N ASN A 142 8.37 -3.75 -7.47
CA ASN A 142 9.19 -4.50 -8.42
C ASN A 142 9.55 -3.65 -9.66
N ILE A 143 10.82 -3.75 -10.07
CA ILE A 143 11.32 -3.09 -11.28
C ILE A 143 11.35 -4.05 -12.50
N ARG A 144 11.12 -5.33 -12.28
CA ARG A 144 11.23 -6.37 -13.31
C ARG A 144 10.05 -6.40 -14.25
N VAL A 145 8.86 -6.01 -13.76
CA VAL A 145 7.60 -6.09 -14.51
C VAL A 145 6.85 -4.76 -14.47
N ASP A 146 6.47 -4.28 -13.29
CA ASP A 146 5.46 -3.20 -13.18
C ASP A 146 6.05 -1.80 -13.13
N HIS A 147 7.20 -1.60 -12.48
CA HIS A 147 7.76 -0.27 -12.19
C HIS A 147 9.22 -0.12 -12.63
N PRO A 148 9.57 -0.36 -13.90
CA PRO A 148 10.96 -0.22 -14.36
C PRO A 148 11.48 1.20 -14.10
N GLY A 149 12.62 1.27 -13.39
CA GLY A 149 13.24 2.53 -13.02
C GLY A 149 12.85 3.08 -11.63
N ALA A 150 11.96 2.45 -10.88
CA ALA A 150 11.74 2.80 -9.49
C ALA A 150 13.06 2.72 -8.69
N LEU A 151 13.24 3.64 -7.74
CA LEU A 151 14.46 3.64 -6.93
C LEU A 151 14.46 2.46 -5.94
N LEU A 152 13.34 2.24 -5.27
CA LEU A 152 13.25 1.27 -4.18
C LEU A 152 12.59 -0.01 -4.66
N ASP A 153 13.38 -1.06 -4.79
CA ASP A 153 12.95 -2.38 -5.26
C ASP A 153 13.27 -3.53 -4.27
N ARG A 154 13.78 -3.17 -3.06
CA ARG A 154 14.14 -4.14 -2.02
C ARG A 154 13.49 -3.80 -0.69
N THR A 155 12.90 -4.82 -0.07
CA THR A 155 12.34 -4.71 1.28
C THR A 155 13.40 -4.30 2.30
N SER A 156 14.62 -4.86 2.20
CA SER A 156 15.75 -4.52 3.09
C SER A 156 16.13 -3.04 3.04
N GLU A 157 16.01 -2.38 1.88
CA GLU A 157 16.26 -0.93 1.74
C GLU A 157 15.13 -0.10 2.33
N ALA A 158 13.85 -0.52 2.17
CA ALA A 158 12.72 0.12 2.85
C ALA A 158 12.89 0.03 4.37
N VAL A 159 13.34 -1.11 4.88
CA VAL A 159 13.69 -1.30 6.30
C VAL A 159 14.82 -0.38 6.73
N TYR A 160 15.86 -0.22 5.90
CA TYR A 160 16.96 0.74 6.15
C TYR A 160 16.43 2.16 6.29
N ILE A 161 15.58 2.59 5.36
CA ILE A 161 14.96 3.93 5.39
C ILE A 161 14.07 4.08 6.64
N ALA A 162 13.21 3.11 6.93
CA ALA A 162 12.32 3.15 8.08
C ALA A 162 13.08 3.24 9.42
N LYS A 163 14.20 2.52 9.54
CA LYS A 163 15.10 2.63 10.70
C LYS A 163 15.76 4.00 10.77
N GLY A 164 16.15 4.60 9.64
CA GLY A 164 16.74 5.93 9.58
C GLY A 164 15.76 7.03 9.95
N VAL A 165 14.51 6.96 9.48
CA VAL A 165 13.42 7.88 9.86
C VAL A 165 13.07 7.74 11.35
N ASN A 166 13.12 6.53 11.88
CA ASN A 166 12.96 6.22 13.31
C ASN A 166 11.73 6.89 13.96
N SER A 167 10.57 6.74 13.33
CA SER A 167 9.31 7.29 13.82
C SER A 167 8.24 6.20 14.00
N PRO A 168 7.41 6.25 15.05
CA PRO A 168 6.28 5.32 15.22
C PRO A 168 5.21 5.50 14.14
N THR A 169 5.15 6.67 13.49
CA THR A 169 4.21 7.02 12.42
C THR A 169 4.83 6.88 11.01
N PHE A 170 5.93 6.13 10.90
CA PHE A 170 6.53 5.74 9.64
C PHE A 170 6.86 4.24 9.65
N GLY A 171 6.67 3.58 8.52
CA GLY A 171 7.04 2.17 8.37
C GLY A 171 6.99 1.69 6.95
N VAL A 172 7.01 0.38 6.78
CA VAL A 172 7.02 -0.31 5.49
C VAL A 172 5.62 -0.77 5.16
N LEU A 173 5.17 -0.52 3.93
CA LEU A 173 4.16 -1.32 3.27
C LEU A 173 4.89 -2.49 2.61
N TYR A 174 4.54 -3.71 3.01
CA TYR A 174 5.09 -4.92 2.41
C TYR A 174 4.09 -5.48 1.40
N ASP A 175 4.35 -5.26 0.11
CA ASP A 175 3.59 -5.92 -0.95
C ASP A 175 4.25 -7.26 -1.30
N LEU A 176 3.56 -8.36 -0.96
CA LEU A 176 4.04 -9.72 -1.16
C LEU A 176 4.21 -10.06 -2.64
N TYR A 177 3.38 -9.49 -3.51
CA TYR A 177 3.53 -9.65 -4.95
C TYR A 177 4.83 -9.01 -5.45
N HIS A 178 5.10 -7.75 -5.09
CA HIS A 178 6.32 -7.05 -5.49
C HIS A 178 7.57 -7.77 -4.99
N SER A 179 7.59 -8.19 -3.74
CA SER A 179 8.68 -8.96 -3.15
C SER A 179 8.91 -10.30 -3.88
N THR A 180 7.82 -11.02 -4.20
CA THR A 180 7.89 -12.29 -4.96
C THR A 180 8.44 -12.08 -6.36
N VAL A 181 7.97 -11.07 -7.10
CA VAL A 181 8.45 -10.75 -8.45
C VAL A 181 9.93 -10.36 -8.45
N GLU A 182 10.39 -9.64 -7.42
CA GLU A 182 11.82 -9.34 -7.24
C GLU A 182 12.66 -10.55 -6.81
N GLY A 183 12.01 -11.66 -6.44
CA GLY A 183 12.69 -12.90 -6.05
C GLY A 183 13.31 -12.81 -4.67
N GLU A 184 12.71 -12.06 -3.77
CA GLU A 184 13.11 -11.98 -2.37
C GLU A 184 12.70 -13.25 -1.62
N ASP A 185 13.39 -13.57 -0.54
CA ASP A 185 12.98 -14.59 0.42
C ASP A 185 11.93 -13.96 1.36
N VAL A 186 10.65 -14.21 1.07
CA VAL A 186 9.51 -13.60 1.78
C VAL A 186 9.60 -13.84 3.29
N ALA A 187 9.93 -15.04 3.74
CA ALA A 187 10.04 -15.36 5.17
C ALA A 187 11.17 -14.57 5.83
N ALA A 188 12.31 -14.47 5.17
CA ALA A 188 13.47 -13.71 5.67
C ALA A 188 13.15 -12.20 5.73
N GLU A 189 12.55 -11.64 4.67
CA GLU A 189 12.24 -10.20 4.60
C GLU A 189 11.16 -9.81 5.62
N LEU A 190 10.11 -10.61 5.79
CA LEU A 190 9.10 -10.40 6.84
C LEU A 190 9.73 -10.45 8.24
N GLY A 191 10.63 -11.43 8.49
CA GLY A 191 11.34 -11.54 9.76
C GLY A 191 12.27 -10.35 10.04
N ASN A 192 12.98 -9.86 9.02
CA ASN A 192 13.88 -8.71 9.11
C ASN A 192 13.14 -7.38 9.34
N ALA A 193 12.00 -7.21 8.69
CA ALA A 193 11.19 -6.01 8.80
C ALA A 193 10.41 -5.96 10.12
N GLY A 194 9.86 -7.07 10.58
CA GLY A 194 9.20 -7.20 11.87
C GLY A 194 8.16 -6.10 12.13
N ASN A 195 8.29 -5.42 13.26
CA ASN A 195 7.36 -4.37 13.69
C ASN A 195 7.40 -3.07 12.84
N LEU A 196 8.33 -2.96 11.90
CA LEU A 196 8.37 -1.86 10.93
C LEU A 196 7.30 -2.04 9.83
N ILE A 197 6.77 -3.25 9.63
CA ILE A 197 5.65 -3.44 8.72
C ILE A 197 4.40 -2.82 9.35
N LYS A 198 3.82 -1.84 8.65
CA LYS A 198 2.62 -1.12 9.08
C LYS A 198 1.41 -1.38 8.16
N TYR A 199 1.65 -1.94 7.00
CA TYR A 199 0.64 -2.35 6.05
C TYR A 199 1.15 -3.50 5.17
N VAL A 200 0.24 -4.34 4.69
CA VAL A 200 0.57 -5.44 3.77
C VAL A 200 -0.38 -5.39 2.59
N GLN A 201 0.14 -5.62 1.40
CA GLN A 201 -0.66 -5.85 0.19
C GLN A 201 -0.35 -7.20 -0.42
N ILE A 202 -1.32 -7.77 -1.13
CA ILE A 202 -1.19 -9.06 -1.80
C ILE A 202 -1.82 -9.06 -3.19
N ALA A 203 -1.13 -9.75 -4.10
CA ALA A 203 -1.61 -10.22 -5.39
C ALA A 203 -0.87 -11.51 -5.76
N ASP A 204 -1.40 -12.32 -6.66
CA ASP A 204 -0.70 -13.53 -7.11
C ASP A 204 0.30 -13.23 -8.24
N ALA A 205 1.31 -14.06 -8.36
CA ALA A 205 2.33 -13.99 -9.41
C ALA A 205 2.46 -15.35 -10.11
N PRO A 206 2.70 -15.35 -11.46
CA PRO A 206 2.74 -14.18 -12.35
C PRO A 206 1.34 -13.60 -12.64
N GLY A 207 1.27 -12.34 -13.11
CA GLY A 207 0.07 -11.73 -13.69
C GLY A 207 -0.66 -10.75 -12.78
N ARG A 208 -0.27 -10.62 -11.49
CA ARG A 208 -0.87 -9.71 -10.51
C ARG A 208 -2.39 -9.88 -10.39
N GLY A 209 -2.85 -11.15 -10.50
CA GLY A 209 -4.25 -11.54 -10.35
C GLY A 209 -4.64 -11.84 -8.91
N GLU A 210 -5.86 -12.38 -8.74
CA GLU A 210 -6.37 -12.83 -7.44
C GLU A 210 -5.50 -13.93 -6.84
N PRO A 211 -5.35 -13.98 -5.50
CA PRO A 211 -4.70 -15.07 -4.81
C PRO A 211 -5.26 -16.44 -5.21
N GLY A 212 -4.40 -17.35 -5.65
CA GLY A 212 -4.74 -18.66 -6.19
C GLY A 212 -4.81 -18.71 -7.72
N SER A 213 -4.68 -17.59 -8.43
CA SER A 213 -4.63 -17.56 -9.90
C SER A 213 -3.22 -17.79 -10.47
N GLY A 214 -2.19 -17.64 -9.66
CA GLY A 214 -0.80 -17.76 -10.03
C GLY A 214 -0.11 -18.96 -9.39
N SER A 215 1.12 -18.78 -8.91
CA SER A 215 1.97 -19.83 -8.38
C SER A 215 2.45 -19.62 -6.94
N ILE A 216 1.95 -18.59 -6.26
CA ILE A 216 2.33 -18.31 -4.88
C ILE A 216 1.69 -19.35 -3.94
N ASP A 217 2.49 -19.96 -3.06
CA ASP A 217 1.99 -20.82 -1.99
C ASP A 217 1.41 -19.95 -0.86
N TRP A 218 0.13 -19.62 -0.98
CA TRP A 218 -0.55 -18.74 -0.02
C TRP A 218 -0.64 -19.31 1.38
N HIS A 219 -0.68 -20.64 1.55
CA HIS A 219 -0.63 -21.24 2.88
C HIS A 219 0.71 -20.94 3.56
N ALA A 220 1.81 -21.12 2.84
CA ALA A 220 3.14 -20.79 3.34
C ALA A 220 3.27 -19.27 3.60
N ARG A 221 2.82 -18.42 2.67
CA ARG A 221 2.92 -16.96 2.80
C ARG A 221 2.13 -16.40 3.97
N LEU A 222 0.93 -16.87 4.22
CA LEU A 222 0.15 -16.46 5.39
C LEU A 222 0.76 -16.96 6.71
N ALA A 223 1.39 -18.14 6.69
CA ALA A 223 2.14 -18.63 7.85
C ALA A 223 3.38 -17.77 8.14
N ASP A 224 4.12 -17.36 7.10
CA ASP A 224 5.26 -16.44 7.24
C ASP A 224 4.81 -15.08 7.80
N LEU A 225 3.70 -14.56 7.29
CA LEU A 225 3.12 -13.30 7.76
C LEU A 225 2.69 -13.40 9.24
N GLN A 226 2.08 -14.50 9.63
CA GLN A 226 1.73 -14.76 11.03
C GLN A 226 2.98 -14.87 11.91
N ALA A 227 4.02 -15.56 11.44
CA ALA A 227 5.27 -15.71 12.17
C ALA A 227 6.01 -14.38 12.36
N SER A 228 5.83 -13.41 11.44
CA SER A 228 6.40 -12.06 11.57
C SER A 228 5.75 -11.23 12.69
N GLY A 229 4.59 -11.67 13.21
CA GLY A 229 3.82 -10.95 14.21
C GLY A 229 2.91 -9.86 13.64
N TYR A 230 2.80 -9.74 12.31
CA TYR A 230 1.87 -8.79 11.71
C TYR A 230 0.42 -9.18 12.00
N ALA A 231 -0.37 -8.20 12.45
CA ALA A 231 -1.79 -8.38 12.79
C ALA A 231 -2.70 -7.28 12.22
N GLY A 232 -2.16 -6.49 11.29
CA GLY A 232 -2.89 -5.42 10.60
C GLY A 232 -3.77 -5.92 9.44
N PRO A 233 -4.45 -4.99 8.74
CA PRO A 233 -5.22 -5.32 7.55
C PRO A 233 -4.31 -5.71 6.37
N ILE A 234 -4.88 -6.49 5.43
CA ILE A 234 -4.22 -6.88 4.18
C ILE A 234 -4.99 -6.27 3.02
N GLY A 235 -4.33 -5.38 2.26
CA GLY A 235 -4.84 -4.84 1.00
C GLY A 235 -4.86 -5.91 -0.10
N LEU A 236 -5.96 -5.97 -0.84
CA LEU A 236 -6.09 -6.82 -2.02
C LEU A 236 -5.86 -5.95 -3.25
N GLU A 237 -4.59 -5.84 -3.68
CA GLU A 237 -4.21 -4.96 -4.80
C GLU A 237 -3.86 -5.76 -6.05
N TYR A 238 -4.88 -6.27 -6.72
CA TYR A 238 -4.72 -7.10 -7.90
C TYR A 238 -5.72 -6.76 -9.00
N TYR A 239 -5.41 -7.19 -10.22
CA TYR A 239 -6.32 -7.13 -11.36
C TYR A 239 -7.16 -8.41 -11.39
N PRO A 240 -8.46 -8.37 -11.03
CA PRO A 240 -9.28 -9.58 -11.02
C PRO A 240 -9.44 -10.14 -12.44
N THR A 241 -9.20 -11.44 -12.60
CA THR A 241 -9.38 -12.14 -13.89
C THR A 241 -10.81 -12.65 -14.09
N ILE A 242 -11.60 -12.62 -13.01
CA ILE A 242 -13.01 -12.99 -12.94
C ILE A 242 -13.76 -11.90 -12.18
N ASP A 243 -15.08 -12.04 -12.04
CA ASP A 243 -15.92 -11.16 -11.21
C ASP A 243 -15.31 -10.93 -9.82
N SER A 244 -15.26 -9.67 -9.37
CA SER A 244 -14.54 -9.28 -8.15
C SER A 244 -15.02 -10.04 -6.92
N ALA A 245 -16.35 -10.20 -6.74
CA ALA A 245 -16.88 -10.92 -5.59
C ALA A 245 -16.50 -12.40 -5.59
N LYS A 246 -16.29 -13.00 -6.76
CA LYS A 246 -15.79 -14.37 -6.87
C LYS A 246 -14.29 -14.46 -6.64
N SER A 247 -13.53 -13.48 -7.12
CA SER A 247 -12.06 -13.45 -7.03
C SER A 247 -11.58 -13.45 -5.59
N VAL A 248 -12.35 -12.87 -4.66
CA VAL A 248 -12.00 -12.77 -3.26
C VAL A 248 -12.38 -13.99 -2.40
N GLN A 249 -13.28 -14.85 -2.86
CA GLN A 249 -13.84 -15.94 -2.04
C GLN A 249 -12.78 -16.87 -1.48
N TRP A 250 -11.85 -17.29 -2.32
CA TRP A 250 -10.84 -18.25 -1.91
C TRP A 250 -9.92 -17.69 -0.81
N ILE A 251 -9.46 -16.44 -0.94
CA ILE A 251 -8.60 -15.83 0.07
C ILE A 251 -9.37 -15.52 1.37
N GLN A 252 -10.65 -15.16 1.29
CA GLN A 252 -11.49 -14.98 2.47
C GLN A 252 -11.61 -16.29 3.27
N GLU A 253 -11.84 -17.42 2.58
CA GLU A 253 -11.90 -18.74 3.22
C GLU A 253 -10.55 -19.14 3.84
N LEU A 254 -9.44 -18.79 3.18
CA LEU A 254 -8.10 -19.13 3.64
C LEU A 254 -7.71 -18.37 4.91
N VAL A 255 -7.98 -17.07 4.97
CA VAL A 255 -7.66 -16.25 6.17
C VAL A 255 -8.63 -16.45 7.33
N ALA A 256 -9.80 -17.05 7.08
CA ALA A 256 -10.80 -17.37 8.12
C ALA A 256 -10.44 -18.62 8.95
N ARG A 257 -9.52 -19.44 8.45
CA ARG A 257 -9.05 -20.68 9.09
C ARG A 257 -7.92 -20.39 10.09
#